data_e788809ad9f057668c160acf347d009d
#
_entry.id   e788809ad9f057668c160acf347d009d
#
_cell.length_a   1.000
_cell.length_b   1.000
_cell.length_c   1.000
_cell.angle_alpha   90.00
_cell.angle_beta   90.00
_cell.angle_gamma   90.00
#
_symmetry.space_group_name_H-M   'P 1'
#
loop_
_entity.id
_entity.type
_entity.pdbx_description
1 polymer ?
#
loop_
_entity_poly.entity_id
_entity_poly.type
_entity_poly.pdbx_seq_one_letter_code
_entity_poly.pdbx_strand_id
1 'polypeptide(L)'
;FSGVANAKCGNISIANMNWASANFMAEVDKVILEEGYGCTVELVPGATMPTFTSMQEKGEPDIAPEFWANAAIVALNKAVDEGKLHSINLAPITGLGEGWWVLPHTLKKHPELTTADAILKRPDLFPHPEDPSKGGFHICPPGWNCELSNRNHFRAWGMEAKGWKIVETGSAAGLDGSIAKAAERGENWFGYYWSPTSII
;
A
#
# COMPACT_ATOMS: atom_id res chain seq x y z
N PHE A 1 -30.29 -12.84 -39.20
CA PHE A 1 -29.68 -11.53 -39.01
C PHE A 1 -29.28 -11.42 -37.54
N SER A 2 -28.01 -11.76 -37.22
CA SER A 2 -27.44 -11.53 -35.90
C SER A 2 -27.02 -10.06 -35.84
N GLY A 3 -27.88 -9.22 -35.26
CA GLY A 3 -27.53 -7.86 -34.92
C GLY A 3 -26.46 -7.93 -33.83
N VAL A 4 -25.24 -7.56 -34.16
CA VAL A 4 -24.24 -7.24 -33.16
C VAL A 4 -24.75 -6.00 -32.42
N ALA A 5 -25.23 -6.18 -31.19
CA ALA A 5 -25.55 -5.05 -30.34
C ALA A 5 -24.22 -4.33 -30.05
N ASN A 6 -23.96 -3.26 -30.77
CA ASN A 6 -22.91 -2.30 -30.44
C ASN A 6 -23.37 -1.53 -29.17
N ALA A 7 -23.32 -2.18 -28.05
CA ALA A 7 -23.40 -1.46 -26.78
C ALA A 7 -22.13 -0.59 -26.70
N LYS A 8 -22.29 0.71 -26.90
CA LYS A 8 -21.23 1.67 -26.60
C LYS A 8 -20.95 1.56 -25.10
N CYS A 9 -19.73 1.26 -24.74
CA CYS A 9 -19.30 1.09 -23.36
C CYS A 9 -19.52 2.35 -22.51
N GLY A 10 -19.49 3.55 -23.09
CA GLY A 10 -19.64 4.81 -22.37
C GLY A 10 -18.34 5.30 -21.71
N ASN A 11 -18.50 6.16 -20.71
CA ASN A 11 -17.39 6.70 -19.94
C ASN A 11 -17.16 5.83 -18.69
N ILE A 12 -15.91 5.50 -18.41
CA ILE A 12 -15.48 4.70 -17.27
C ILE A 12 -14.36 5.46 -16.56
N SER A 13 -14.44 5.54 -15.25
CA SER A 13 -13.40 6.10 -14.41
C SER A 13 -12.67 4.98 -13.65
N ILE A 14 -11.33 4.99 -13.69
CA ILE A 14 -10.48 3.99 -13.02
C ILE A 14 -9.59 4.68 -12.01
N ALA A 15 -9.55 4.16 -10.78
CA ALA A 15 -8.63 4.63 -9.77
C ALA A 15 -7.18 4.33 -10.19
N ASN A 16 -6.40 5.37 -10.36
CA ASN A 16 -4.96 5.30 -10.56
C ASN A 16 -4.28 5.55 -9.20
N MET A 17 -4.11 4.45 -8.45
CA MET A 17 -3.50 4.49 -7.11
C MET A 17 -2.03 4.86 -7.19
N ASN A 18 -1.52 5.51 -6.16
CA ASN A 18 -0.19 6.11 -6.13
C ASN A 18 0.96 5.14 -5.77
N TRP A 19 0.89 3.90 -6.23
CA TRP A 19 1.99 2.92 -6.22
C TRP A 19 2.08 2.17 -7.55
N ALA A 20 3.27 1.64 -7.87
CA ALA A 20 3.63 1.19 -9.22
C ALA A 20 2.74 0.09 -9.79
N SER A 21 2.40 -0.96 -9.03
CA SER A 21 1.56 -2.06 -9.55
C SER A 21 0.15 -1.61 -9.88
N ALA A 22 -0.48 -0.82 -9.00
CA ALA A 22 -1.82 -0.31 -9.25
C ALA A 22 -1.88 0.67 -10.41
N ASN A 23 -0.85 1.54 -10.55
CA ASN A 23 -0.74 2.40 -11.72
C ASN A 23 -0.64 1.58 -13.02
N PHE A 24 0.21 0.55 -13.03
CA PHE A 24 0.34 -0.35 -14.18
C PHE A 24 -0.99 -1.05 -14.50
N MET A 25 -1.70 -1.58 -13.51
CA MET A 25 -2.99 -2.24 -13.72
C MET A 25 -4.03 -1.27 -14.27
N ALA A 26 -4.12 -0.05 -13.74
CA ALA A 26 -5.04 0.96 -14.23
C ALA A 26 -4.80 1.34 -15.69
N GLU A 27 -3.53 1.45 -16.10
CA GLU A 27 -3.16 1.71 -17.50
C GLU A 27 -3.48 0.53 -18.42
N VAL A 28 -3.25 -0.71 -17.96
CA VAL A 28 -3.62 -1.92 -18.73
C VAL A 28 -5.13 -2.02 -18.90
N ASP A 29 -5.90 -1.83 -17.82
CA ASP A 29 -7.36 -1.86 -17.86
C ASP A 29 -7.91 -0.77 -18.81
N LYS A 30 -7.33 0.42 -18.78
CA LYS A 30 -7.65 1.51 -19.70
C LYS A 30 -7.48 1.06 -21.16
N VAL A 31 -6.31 0.51 -21.52
CA VAL A 31 -6.06 0.05 -22.89
C VAL A 31 -7.06 -1.03 -23.31
N ILE A 32 -7.32 -2.00 -22.43
CA ILE A 32 -8.28 -3.09 -22.72
C ILE A 32 -9.69 -2.53 -22.96
N LEU A 33 -10.15 -1.62 -22.10
CA LEU A 33 -11.49 -1.05 -22.20
C LEU A 33 -11.64 -0.12 -23.42
N GLU A 34 -10.64 0.69 -23.73
CA GLU A 34 -10.67 1.59 -24.89
C GLU A 34 -10.58 0.82 -26.20
N GLU A 35 -9.56 -0.03 -26.39
CA GLU A 35 -9.30 -0.74 -27.63
C GLU A 35 -10.20 -1.97 -27.84
N GLY A 36 -10.53 -2.68 -26.75
CA GLY A 36 -11.33 -3.90 -26.81
C GLY A 36 -12.84 -3.68 -26.77
N TYR A 37 -13.30 -2.67 -26.04
CA TYR A 37 -14.72 -2.44 -25.79
C TYR A 37 -15.24 -1.08 -26.27
N GLY A 38 -14.35 -0.19 -26.74
CA GLY A 38 -14.74 1.13 -27.25
C GLY A 38 -15.23 2.09 -26.17
N CYS A 39 -14.79 1.92 -24.93
CA CYS A 39 -15.06 2.83 -23.83
C CYS A 39 -14.27 4.14 -23.99
N THR A 40 -14.65 5.16 -23.24
CA THR A 40 -13.81 6.33 -22.95
C THR A 40 -13.37 6.22 -21.51
N VAL A 41 -12.05 6.12 -21.24
CA VAL A 41 -11.54 5.86 -19.90
C VAL A 41 -10.77 7.04 -19.32
N GLU A 42 -11.19 7.48 -18.13
CA GLU A 42 -10.49 8.47 -17.32
C GLU A 42 -9.72 7.78 -16.17
N LEU A 43 -8.44 8.07 -16.02
CA LEU A 43 -7.65 7.67 -14.86
C LEU A 43 -7.74 8.75 -13.78
N VAL A 44 -8.29 8.38 -12.62
CA VAL A 44 -8.50 9.29 -11.48
C VAL A 44 -7.40 9.06 -10.44
N PRO A 45 -6.58 10.06 -10.10
CA PRO A 45 -5.58 9.92 -9.05
C PRO A 45 -6.21 9.44 -7.74
N GLY A 46 -5.58 8.45 -7.09
CA GLY A 46 -6.13 7.82 -5.90
C GLY A 46 -5.09 7.35 -4.89
N ALA A 47 -5.61 6.98 -3.74
CA ALA A 47 -4.95 6.21 -2.70
C ALA A 47 -6.01 5.36 -2.01
N THR A 48 -5.63 4.29 -1.30
CA THR A 48 -6.57 3.28 -0.81
C THR A 48 -7.80 3.86 -0.10
N MET A 49 -7.58 4.66 0.94
CA MET A 49 -8.71 5.14 1.77
C MET A 49 -9.52 6.27 1.13
N PRO A 50 -8.92 7.30 0.50
CA PRO A 50 -9.70 8.30 -0.24
C PRO A 50 -10.52 7.71 -1.37
N THR A 51 -9.96 6.78 -2.16
CA THR A 51 -10.66 6.10 -3.24
C THR A 51 -11.83 5.26 -2.70
N PHE A 52 -11.60 4.45 -1.66
CA PHE A 52 -12.65 3.66 -1.03
C PHE A 52 -13.82 4.53 -0.56
N THR A 53 -13.53 5.64 0.12
CA THR A 53 -14.56 6.56 0.61
C THR A 53 -15.34 7.18 -0.56
N SER A 54 -14.65 7.61 -1.61
CA SER A 54 -15.29 8.20 -2.79
C SER A 54 -16.21 7.20 -3.49
N MET A 55 -15.74 5.98 -3.73
CA MET A 55 -16.55 4.91 -4.35
C MET A 55 -17.77 4.57 -3.51
N GLN A 56 -17.63 4.48 -2.18
CA GLN A 56 -18.73 4.16 -1.27
C GLN A 56 -19.78 5.27 -1.18
N GLU A 57 -19.36 6.54 -1.21
CA GLU A 57 -20.24 7.69 -0.98
C GLU A 57 -20.80 8.28 -2.28
N LYS A 58 -20.00 8.26 -3.36
CA LYS A 58 -20.33 8.92 -4.62
C LYS A 58 -20.51 7.95 -5.78
N GLY A 59 -20.07 6.69 -5.63
CA GLY A 59 -20.01 5.73 -6.72
C GLY A 59 -18.90 6.00 -7.73
N GLU A 60 -17.89 6.79 -7.38
CA GLU A 60 -16.78 7.17 -8.25
C GLU A 60 -15.43 7.03 -7.54
N PRO A 61 -14.38 6.57 -8.25
CA PRO A 61 -14.36 6.03 -9.60
C PRO A 61 -15.11 4.70 -9.74
N ASP A 62 -15.41 4.27 -10.98
CA ASP A 62 -16.15 3.04 -11.27
C ASP A 62 -15.35 1.78 -10.91
N ILE A 63 -14.04 1.82 -11.12
CA ILE A 63 -13.13 0.67 -10.95
C ILE A 63 -11.93 1.05 -10.08
N ALA A 64 -11.57 0.15 -9.16
CA ALA A 64 -10.30 0.17 -8.44
C ALA A 64 -9.60 -1.19 -8.66
N PRO A 65 -8.62 -1.28 -9.57
CA PRO A 65 -8.06 -2.55 -10.01
C PRO A 65 -7.23 -3.27 -8.93
N GLU A 66 -6.62 -2.51 -8.03
CA GLU A 66 -5.83 -3.07 -6.91
C GLU A 66 -6.22 -2.38 -5.60
N PHE A 67 -6.91 -3.11 -4.74
CA PHE A 67 -7.33 -2.64 -3.43
C PHE A 67 -6.80 -3.55 -2.31
N TRP A 68 -5.91 -3.03 -1.49
CA TRP A 68 -5.37 -3.75 -0.33
C TRP A 68 -6.35 -3.65 0.84
N ALA A 69 -7.09 -4.72 1.08
CA ALA A 69 -8.27 -4.70 1.94
C ALA A 69 -7.98 -4.84 3.45
N ASN A 70 -6.78 -5.29 3.86
CA ASN A 70 -6.52 -5.78 5.22
C ASN A 70 -7.00 -4.86 6.35
N ALA A 71 -6.62 -3.58 6.33
CA ALA A 71 -7.04 -2.64 7.38
C ALA A 71 -8.48 -2.11 7.20
N ALA A 72 -9.07 -2.29 6.02
CA ALA A 72 -10.41 -1.80 5.67
C ALA A 72 -11.43 -2.93 5.51
N ILE A 73 -11.07 -4.19 5.77
CA ILE A 73 -11.89 -5.37 5.42
C ILE A 73 -13.31 -5.32 5.99
N VAL A 74 -13.47 -4.83 7.21
CA VAL A 74 -14.80 -4.72 7.85
C VAL A 74 -15.68 -3.69 7.12
N ALA A 75 -15.10 -2.54 6.78
CA ALA A 75 -15.80 -1.48 6.06
C ALA A 75 -16.11 -1.90 4.61
N LEU A 76 -15.16 -2.59 3.95
CA LEU A 76 -15.33 -3.12 2.60
C LEU A 76 -16.48 -4.14 2.56
N ASN A 77 -16.48 -5.13 3.45
CA ASN A 77 -17.53 -6.14 3.52
C ASN A 77 -18.90 -5.49 3.75
N LYS A 78 -18.98 -4.53 4.68
CA LYS A 78 -20.21 -3.77 4.90
C LYS A 78 -20.70 -3.05 3.65
N ALA A 79 -19.81 -2.38 2.92
CA ALA A 79 -20.16 -1.68 1.68
C ALA A 79 -20.64 -2.64 0.57
N VAL A 80 -20.05 -3.84 0.51
CA VAL A 80 -20.49 -4.91 -0.40
C VAL A 80 -21.86 -5.45 0.01
N ASP A 81 -22.07 -5.73 1.29
CA ASP A 81 -23.37 -6.21 1.82
C ASP A 81 -24.51 -5.19 1.62
N GLU A 82 -24.17 -3.90 1.66
CA GLU A 82 -25.12 -2.81 1.37
C GLU A 82 -25.32 -2.56 -0.13
N GLY A 83 -24.64 -3.32 -1.01
CA GLY A 83 -24.74 -3.18 -2.46
C GLY A 83 -24.10 -1.90 -3.03
N LYS A 84 -23.28 -1.21 -2.25
CA LYS A 84 -22.58 0.00 -2.67
C LYS A 84 -21.34 -0.29 -3.50
N LEU A 85 -20.71 -1.43 -3.26
CA LEU A 85 -19.52 -1.90 -3.95
C LEU A 85 -19.69 -3.35 -4.38
N HIS A 86 -18.99 -3.73 -5.44
CA HIS A 86 -18.83 -5.12 -5.86
C HIS A 86 -17.37 -5.51 -5.77
N SER A 87 -17.09 -6.57 -4.98
CA SER A 87 -15.74 -7.16 -4.93
C SER A 87 -15.70 -8.36 -5.88
N ILE A 88 -14.79 -8.32 -6.86
CA ILE A 88 -14.65 -9.40 -7.83
C ILE A 88 -13.80 -10.55 -7.28
N ASN A 89 -13.05 -10.32 -6.20
CA ASN A 89 -12.18 -11.32 -5.51
C ASN A 89 -11.22 -12.07 -6.46
N LEU A 90 -10.88 -11.48 -7.58
CA LEU A 90 -9.93 -12.03 -8.53
C LEU A 90 -8.54 -11.45 -8.27
N ALA A 91 -7.97 -11.70 -7.08
CA ALA A 91 -6.57 -11.39 -6.89
C ALA A 91 -5.75 -12.40 -7.73
N PRO A 92 -5.16 -12.00 -8.86
CA PRO A 92 -4.33 -12.89 -9.67
C PRO A 92 -3.04 -13.27 -8.94
N ILE A 93 -2.69 -12.53 -7.91
CA ILE A 93 -1.46 -12.70 -7.12
C ILE A 93 -1.87 -12.90 -5.67
N THR A 94 -1.58 -14.07 -5.14
CA THR A 94 -1.81 -14.43 -3.74
C THR A 94 -0.51 -14.88 -3.07
N GLY A 95 -0.46 -14.82 -1.76
CA GLY A 95 0.66 -15.37 -0.99
C GLY A 95 1.87 -14.45 -0.86
N LEU A 96 1.73 -13.19 -1.28
CA LEU A 96 2.76 -12.18 -1.13
C LEU A 96 2.42 -11.32 0.09
N GLY A 97 3.44 -11.00 0.87
CA GLY A 97 3.23 -10.43 2.19
C GLY A 97 3.49 -8.94 2.25
N GLU A 98 2.65 -8.24 2.98
CA GLU A 98 2.98 -6.97 3.58
C GLU A 98 3.39 -7.20 5.04
N GLY A 99 4.29 -6.36 5.56
CA GLY A 99 4.74 -6.51 6.94
C GLY A 99 5.83 -5.53 7.33
N TRP A 100 6.48 -5.85 8.44
CA TRP A 100 7.64 -5.11 8.91
C TRP A 100 8.92 -5.80 8.44
N TRP A 101 9.82 -5.03 7.91
CA TRP A 101 11.03 -5.50 7.26
C TRP A 101 12.28 -4.85 7.86
N VAL A 102 13.37 -5.60 7.84
CA VAL A 102 14.72 -5.13 8.08
C VAL A 102 15.62 -5.58 6.95
N LEU A 103 16.69 -4.85 6.68
CA LEU A 103 17.61 -5.18 5.58
C LEU A 103 18.44 -6.45 5.88
N PRO A 104 18.77 -7.25 4.86
CA PRO A 104 19.51 -8.52 5.05
C PRO A 104 20.86 -8.35 5.77
N HIS A 105 21.58 -7.25 5.50
CA HIS A 105 22.85 -6.99 6.18
C HIS A 105 22.67 -6.68 7.68
N THR A 106 21.52 -6.15 8.08
CA THR A 106 21.15 -5.95 9.49
C THR A 106 21.01 -7.31 10.18
N LEU A 107 20.26 -8.26 9.59
CA LEU A 107 20.10 -9.62 10.12
C LEU A 107 21.42 -10.39 10.15
N LYS A 108 22.29 -10.16 9.17
CA LYS A 108 23.63 -10.78 9.18
C LYS A 108 24.48 -10.32 10.35
N LYS A 109 24.39 -9.06 10.75
CA LYS A 109 25.11 -8.48 11.90
C LYS A 109 24.41 -8.78 13.24
N HIS A 110 23.10 -8.90 13.23
CA HIS A 110 22.22 -9.05 14.38
C HIS A 110 21.22 -10.19 14.15
N PRO A 111 21.67 -11.45 14.18
CA PRO A 111 20.83 -12.62 13.85
C PRO A 111 19.69 -12.85 14.84
N GLU A 112 19.71 -12.19 15.99
CA GLU A 112 18.64 -12.22 16.99
C GLU A 112 17.38 -11.43 16.56
N LEU A 113 17.47 -10.52 15.57
CA LEU A 113 16.39 -9.63 15.15
C LEU A 113 15.40 -10.29 14.18
N THR A 114 14.92 -11.49 14.53
CA THR A 114 13.99 -12.28 13.69
C THR A 114 12.51 -12.10 14.05
N THR A 115 12.22 -11.34 15.10
CA THR A 115 10.86 -11.07 15.56
C THR A 115 10.66 -9.59 15.83
N ALA A 116 9.44 -9.09 15.70
CA ALA A 116 9.10 -7.72 16.04
C ALA A 116 9.50 -7.39 17.49
N ASP A 117 9.25 -8.29 18.44
CA ASP A 117 9.61 -8.07 19.85
C ASP A 117 11.13 -7.90 20.05
N ALA A 118 11.95 -8.66 19.32
CA ALA A 118 13.40 -8.52 19.37
C ALA A 118 13.86 -7.17 18.79
N ILE A 119 13.29 -6.76 17.65
CA ILE A 119 13.61 -5.49 17.00
C ILE A 119 13.22 -4.32 17.90
N LEU A 120 12.02 -4.35 18.50
CA LEU A 120 11.50 -3.25 19.31
C LEU A 120 12.30 -3.00 20.61
N LYS A 121 13.16 -3.93 21.03
CA LYS A 121 14.10 -3.76 22.14
C LYS A 121 15.40 -3.04 21.72
N ARG A 122 15.59 -2.79 20.44
CA ARG A 122 16.84 -2.26 19.88
C ARG A 122 16.65 -1.00 19.02
N PRO A 123 15.98 0.06 19.55
CA PRO A 123 15.84 1.33 18.83
C PRO A 123 17.19 1.95 18.47
N ASP A 124 18.22 1.67 19.26
CA ASP A 124 19.61 2.13 19.07
C ASP A 124 20.21 1.71 17.72
N LEU A 125 19.75 0.59 17.15
CA LEU A 125 20.23 0.09 15.86
C LEU A 125 19.61 0.80 14.64
N PHE A 126 18.52 1.52 14.82
CA PHE A 126 17.72 2.10 13.73
C PHE A 126 17.50 3.60 13.96
N PRO A 127 18.54 4.43 13.93
CA PRO A 127 18.41 5.84 14.30
C PRO A 127 17.39 6.58 13.42
N HIS A 128 16.51 7.35 14.06
CA HIS A 128 15.54 8.18 13.35
C HIS A 128 16.26 9.31 12.58
N PRO A 129 15.93 9.58 11.30
CA PRO A 129 16.66 10.54 10.48
C PRO A 129 16.76 11.96 11.05
N GLU A 130 15.69 12.42 11.74
CA GLU A 130 15.61 13.77 12.31
C GLU A 130 15.88 13.81 13.81
N ASP A 131 15.89 12.65 14.48
CA ASP A 131 16.10 12.54 15.92
C ASP A 131 16.86 11.25 16.23
N PRO A 132 18.19 11.22 16.04
CA PRO A 132 19.00 10.03 16.22
C PRO A 132 19.00 9.44 17.64
N SER A 133 18.44 10.15 18.64
CA SER A 133 18.25 9.63 19.99
C SER A 133 17.10 8.61 20.08
N LYS A 134 16.30 8.49 19.02
CA LYS A 134 15.17 7.58 18.90
C LYS A 134 15.38 6.57 17.78
N GLY A 135 14.74 5.42 17.88
CA GLY A 135 14.63 4.49 16.76
C GLY A 135 13.61 4.98 15.73
N GLY A 136 13.95 4.90 14.45
CA GLY A 136 13.08 5.26 13.35
C GLY A 136 12.23 4.07 12.89
N PHE A 137 10.91 4.21 12.94
CA PHE A 137 9.96 3.27 12.35
C PHE A 137 9.32 3.89 11.11
N HIS A 138 9.73 3.43 9.92
CA HIS A 138 9.20 3.92 8.65
C HIS A 138 7.82 3.33 8.40
N ILE A 139 6.82 4.19 8.21
CA ILE A 139 5.44 3.78 7.95
C ILE A 139 5.03 4.05 6.52
N CYS A 140 3.87 3.53 6.14
CA CYS A 140 3.25 3.79 4.85
C CYS A 140 3.00 5.27 4.60
N PRO A 141 3.01 5.67 3.32
CA PRO A 141 2.56 6.99 2.91
C PRO A 141 1.13 7.30 3.38
N PRO A 142 0.81 8.59 3.59
CA PRO A 142 -0.53 9.02 3.93
C PRO A 142 -1.58 8.57 2.90
N GLY A 143 -2.75 8.15 3.39
CA GLY A 143 -3.87 7.69 2.57
C GLY A 143 -3.85 6.21 2.20
N TRP A 144 -2.75 5.50 2.45
CA TRP A 144 -2.74 4.04 2.36
C TRP A 144 -3.38 3.43 3.61
N ASN A 145 -4.05 2.28 3.47
CA ASN A 145 -4.68 1.65 4.63
C ASN A 145 -3.67 1.09 5.64
N CYS A 146 -2.48 0.69 5.19
CA CYS A 146 -1.39 0.25 6.06
C CYS A 146 -0.85 1.37 6.96
N GLU A 147 -1.06 2.64 6.63
CA GLU A 147 -0.75 3.75 7.53
C GLU A 147 -1.55 3.62 8.83
N LEU A 148 -2.86 3.33 8.72
CA LEU A 148 -3.72 3.11 9.88
C LEU A 148 -3.25 1.92 10.73
N SER A 149 -2.92 0.80 10.07
CA SER A 149 -2.40 -0.39 10.74
C SER A 149 -1.10 -0.09 11.47
N ASN A 150 -0.15 0.57 10.82
CA ASN A 150 1.16 0.88 11.41
C ASN A 150 1.03 1.83 12.61
N ARG A 151 0.20 2.87 12.51
CA ARG A 151 -0.06 3.78 13.65
C ARG A 151 -0.76 3.06 14.81
N ASN A 152 -1.67 2.14 14.51
CA ASN A 152 -2.33 1.32 15.53
C ASN A 152 -1.33 0.38 16.22
N HIS A 153 -0.48 -0.31 15.44
CA HIS A 153 0.58 -1.16 15.98
C HIS A 153 1.59 -0.37 16.81
N PHE A 154 2.00 0.82 16.32
CA PHE A 154 2.91 1.70 17.06
C PHE A 154 2.39 2.00 18.47
N ARG A 155 1.09 2.34 18.58
CA ARG A 155 0.42 2.58 19.87
C ARG A 155 0.27 1.31 20.70
N ALA A 156 -0.26 0.25 20.09
CA ALA A 156 -0.58 -1.00 20.79
C ALA A 156 0.67 -1.69 21.37
N TRP A 157 1.81 -1.58 20.69
CA TRP A 157 3.07 -2.14 21.16
C TRP A 157 3.87 -1.20 22.06
N GLY A 158 3.33 0.00 22.35
CA GLY A 158 3.98 1.00 23.20
C GLY A 158 5.33 1.44 22.67
N MET A 159 5.46 1.57 21.34
CA MET A 159 6.75 1.81 20.69
C MET A 159 7.37 3.14 21.11
N GLU A 160 6.57 4.18 21.31
CA GLU A 160 7.06 5.48 21.80
C GLU A 160 7.77 5.36 23.14
N ALA A 161 7.16 4.64 24.11
CA ALA A 161 7.76 4.41 25.42
C ALA A 161 9.04 3.54 25.35
N LYS A 162 9.20 2.75 24.29
CA LYS A 162 10.40 1.96 24.01
C LYS A 162 11.47 2.75 23.23
N GLY A 163 11.28 4.05 23.02
CA GLY A 163 12.26 4.91 22.37
C GLY A 163 12.15 4.98 20.86
N TRP A 164 11.04 4.57 20.28
CA TRP A 164 10.78 4.67 18.84
C TRP A 164 10.03 5.95 18.47
N LYS A 165 10.24 6.41 17.26
CA LYS A 165 9.53 7.52 16.64
C LYS A 165 9.17 7.14 15.20
N ILE A 166 7.97 7.55 14.76
CA ILE A 166 7.51 7.31 13.39
C ILE A 166 8.31 8.19 12.42
N VAL A 167 8.74 7.56 11.32
CA VAL A 167 9.31 8.25 10.15
C VAL A 167 8.23 8.33 9.08
N GLU A 168 7.79 9.53 8.78
CA GLU A 168 6.82 9.81 7.73
C GLU A 168 7.52 9.80 6.36
N THR A 169 7.14 8.90 5.47
CA THR A 169 7.80 8.75 4.17
C THR A 169 7.20 9.65 3.08
N GLY A 170 6.02 10.18 3.32
CA GLY A 170 5.33 11.17 2.47
C GLY A 170 4.79 10.63 1.14
N SER A 171 5.45 9.65 0.52
CA SER A 171 5.05 9.07 -0.76
C SER A 171 5.62 7.66 -0.94
N ALA A 172 5.10 6.89 -1.92
CA ALA A 172 5.68 5.60 -2.32
C ALA A 172 7.17 5.74 -2.67
N ALA A 173 7.51 6.71 -3.52
CA ALA A 173 8.90 6.99 -3.88
C ALA A 173 9.78 7.37 -2.68
N GLY A 174 9.22 8.08 -1.69
CA GLY A 174 9.91 8.38 -0.43
C GLY A 174 10.20 7.13 0.39
N LEU A 175 9.24 6.20 0.47
CA LEU A 175 9.41 4.93 1.14
C LEU A 175 10.46 4.06 0.43
N ASP A 176 10.35 3.87 -0.89
CA ASP A 176 11.28 3.13 -1.72
C ASP A 176 12.69 3.70 -1.61
N GLY A 177 12.83 5.02 -1.75
CA GLY A 177 14.10 5.72 -1.65
C GLY A 177 14.75 5.59 -0.28
N SER A 178 13.96 5.52 0.81
CA SER A 178 14.50 5.31 2.16
C SER A 178 15.17 3.96 2.32
N ILE A 179 14.56 2.90 1.73
CA ILE A 179 15.10 1.54 1.74
C ILE A 179 16.36 1.46 0.89
N ALA A 180 16.28 1.92 -0.37
CA ALA A 180 17.38 1.90 -1.32
C ALA A 180 18.62 2.63 -0.77
N LYS A 181 18.42 3.83 -0.24
CA LYS A 181 19.48 4.63 0.37
C LYS A 181 20.13 3.94 1.57
N ALA A 182 19.33 3.35 2.45
CA ALA A 182 19.86 2.61 3.60
C ALA A 182 20.66 1.38 3.14
N ALA A 183 20.16 0.66 2.13
CA ALA A 183 20.88 -0.50 1.56
C ALA A 183 22.22 -0.11 0.93
N GLU A 184 22.24 0.95 0.11
CA GLU A 184 23.46 1.46 -0.52
C GLU A 184 24.53 1.90 0.48
N ARG A 185 24.10 2.49 1.61
CA ARG A 185 25.01 3.01 2.65
C ARG A 185 25.37 1.97 3.70
N GLY A 186 24.78 0.77 3.66
CA GLY A 186 24.94 -0.23 4.71
C GLY A 186 24.37 0.22 6.06
N GLU A 187 23.42 1.15 6.04
CA GLU A 187 22.68 1.64 7.20
C GLU A 187 21.54 0.67 7.55
N ASN A 188 21.20 0.56 8.83
CA ASN A 188 20.06 -0.24 9.24
C ASN A 188 18.75 0.51 8.95
N TRP A 189 17.75 -0.23 8.48
CA TRP A 189 16.43 0.28 8.20
C TRP A 189 15.38 -0.65 8.80
N PHE A 190 14.32 -0.09 9.38
CA PHE A 190 13.17 -0.82 9.90
C PHE A 190 11.87 -0.11 9.54
N GLY A 191 10.93 -0.84 8.99
CA GLY A 191 9.64 -0.26 8.62
C GLY A 191 8.73 -1.21 7.90
N TYR A 192 7.61 -0.66 7.45
CA TYR A 192 6.64 -1.35 6.61
C TYR A 192 7.14 -1.42 5.17
N TYR A 193 6.95 -2.58 4.55
CA TYR A 193 7.04 -2.75 3.12
C TYR A 193 6.25 -3.97 2.66
N TRP A 194 6.21 -4.23 1.36
CA TRP A 194 5.51 -5.38 0.77
C TRP A 194 6.30 -6.00 -0.37
N SER A 195 5.91 -7.22 -0.78
CA SER A 195 6.47 -7.92 -1.94
C SER A 195 5.35 -8.47 -2.83
N PRO A 196 5.59 -8.60 -4.17
CA PRO A 196 6.84 -8.32 -4.86
C PRO A 196 6.96 -6.84 -5.26
N THR A 197 8.16 -6.31 -5.15
CA THR A 197 8.51 -5.00 -5.69
C THR A 197 9.92 -5.07 -6.28
N SER A 198 10.37 -4.00 -6.97
CA SER A 198 11.74 -3.91 -7.45
C SER A 198 12.78 -3.70 -6.33
N ILE A 199 12.33 -3.44 -5.11
CA ILE A 199 13.18 -3.21 -3.93
C ILE A 199 13.39 -4.49 -3.14
N ILE A 200 12.38 -5.39 -3.08
CA ILE A 200 12.41 -6.64 -2.33
C ILE A 200 12.02 -7.82 -3.22
#